data_902c554cde82a645280e3847c98b93b7
#
_entry.id   902c554cde82a645280e3847c98b93b7
#
_cell.length_a   1.000
_cell.length_b   1.000
_cell.length_c   1.000
_cell.angle_alpha   90.00
_cell.angle_beta   90.00
_cell.angle_gamma   90.00
#
_symmetry.space_group_name_H-M   'P 1'
#
loop_
_entity.id
_entity.type
_entity.pdbx_description
1 polymer ?
#
loop_
_entity_poly.entity_id
_entity_poly.type
_entity_poly.pdbx_seq_one_letter_code
_entity_poly.pdbx_strand_id
1 'polypeptide(L)'
;MDVVPFGGIQDQDGQIAWPPDQAFVMSVVGFDEASKSTLRFVLPDGTQFDVVSLEGLGMLKLIAWNERPHARARDAVDLCIILVNYHTVAGETLYTEHDDLLDDDFDYQIAGARIYGRMIAPLLAPNDQLRGALVSVLQEQTGDAGHSPLALAMGSECCGEYERRFQLLCALLRGIEDRL
;
A
#
# COMPACT_ATOMS: atom_id res chain seq x y z
N MET A 1 -14.64 16.09 -9.27
CA MET A 1 -14.79 14.95 -8.34
C MET A 1 -15.04 13.73 -9.20
N ASP A 2 -14.16 12.76 -9.15
CA ASP A 2 -14.32 11.52 -9.89
C ASP A 2 -15.04 10.52 -8.98
N VAL A 3 -16.05 9.83 -9.53
CA VAL A 3 -16.80 8.79 -8.83
C VAL A 3 -16.55 7.47 -9.53
N VAL A 4 -15.92 6.55 -8.83
CA VAL A 4 -15.60 5.22 -9.36
C VAL A 4 -16.50 4.21 -8.65
N PRO A 5 -17.44 3.58 -9.36
CA PRO A 5 -18.21 2.49 -8.80
C PRO A 5 -17.34 1.22 -8.71
N PHE A 6 -17.59 0.35 -7.73
CA PHE A 6 -16.92 -0.94 -7.58
C PHE A 6 -17.84 -1.96 -6.90
N GLY A 7 -17.32 -3.17 -6.63
CA GLY A 7 -18.11 -4.25 -6.04
C GLY A 7 -18.92 -5.02 -7.09
N GLY A 8 -20.20 -5.21 -6.87
CA GLY A 8 -21.04 -6.10 -7.69
C GLY A 8 -21.19 -5.80 -9.18
N ILE A 9 -20.55 -4.74 -9.69
CA ILE A 9 -20.56 -4.35 -11.11
C ILE A 9 -19.24 -4.66 -11.83
N GLN A 10 -18.22 -5.09 -11.12
CA GLN A 10 -16.95 -5.50 -11.70
C GLN A 10 -17.04 -6.91 -12.30
N ASP A 11 -16.21 -7.18 -13.31
CA ASP A 11 -16.06 -8.51 -13.85
C ASP A 11 -15.20 -9.43 -12.94
N GLN A 12 -14.95 -10.66 -13.40
CA GLN A 12 -14.17 -11.65 -12.64
C GLN A 12 -12.70 -11.26 -12.45
N ASP A 13 -12.19 -10.35 -13.29
CA ASP A 13 -10.81 -9.85 -13.26
C ASP A 13 -10.71 -8.53 -12.46
N GLY A 14 -11.80 -8.09 -11.81
CA GLY A 14 -11.83 -6.85 -11.04
C GLY A 14 -11.79 -5.61 -11.92
N GLN A 15 -12.37 -5.67 -13.13
CA GLN A 15 -12.39 -4.58 -14.08
C GLN A 15 -13.80 -4.02 -14.28
N ILE A 16 -13.87 -2.74 -14.57
CA ILE A 16 -15.12 -2.05 -14.93
C ILE A 16 -14.93 -1.35 -16.27
N ALA A 17 -15.81 -1.71 -17.22
CA ALA A 17 -15.89 -1.04 -18.49
C ALA A 17 -16.88 0.13 -18.42
N TRP A 18 -16.43 1.34 -18.72
CA TRP A 18 -17.23 2.57 -18.59
C TRP A 18 -18.17 2.79 -19.76
N PRO A 19 -19.45 3.12 -19.49
CA PRO A 19 -20.38 3.49 -20.55
C PRO A 19 -19.99 4.84 -21.19
N PRO A 20 -20.48 5.16 -22.43
CA PRO A 20 -21.49 4.38 -23.15
C PRO A 20 -20.92 3.27 -24.04
N ASP A 21 -19.65 3.37 -24.45
CA ASP A 21 -19.02 2.50 -25.47
C ASP A 21 -18.12 1.41 -24.89
N GLN A 22 -17.94 1.41 -23.55
CA GLN A 22 -17.05 0.46 -22.85
C GLN A 22 -15.57 0.51 -23.33
N ALA A 23 -15.19 1.57 -24.01
CA ALA A 23 -13.83 1.74 -24.53
C ALA A 23 -12.80 2.00 -23.44
N PHE A 24 -13.24 2.56 -22.31
CA PHE A 24 -12.37 2.77 -21.15
C PHE A 24 -12.63 1.69 -20.11
N VAL A 25 -11.60 0.88 -19.86
CA VAL A 25 -11.59 -0.16 -18.84
C VAL A 25 -10.70 0.27 -17.68
N MET A 26 -11.23 0.16 -16.47
CA MET A 26 -10.53 0.52 -15.24
C MET A 26 -10.47 -0.67 -14.30
N SER A 27 -9.30 -0.95 -13.75
CA SER A 27 -9.13 -1.90 -12.66
C SER A 27 -9.63 -1.30 -11.34
N VAL A 28 -10.38 -2.08 -10.60
CA VAL A 28 -10.85 -1.78 -9.23
C VAL A 28 -10.39 -2.87 -8.26
N VAL A 29 -9.35 -3.61 -8.62
CA VAL A 29 -8.74 -4.62 -7.76
C VAL A 29 -8.28 -3.98 -6.45
N GLY A 30 -8.64 -4.59 -5.32
CA GLY A 30 -8.32 -4.09 -3.98
C GLY A 30 -9.28 -3.04 -3.44
N PHE A 31 -10.24 -2.52 -4.23
CA PHE A 31 -11.19 -1.51 -3.75
C PHE A 31 -12.14 -2.07 -2.69
N ASP A 32 -12.58 -3.32 -2.84
CA ASP A 32 -13.44 -3.99 -1.84
C ASP A 32 -12.71 -4.14 -0.50
N GLU A 33 -11.43 -4.53 -0.52
CA GLU A 33 -10.60 -4.66 0.68
C GLU A 33 -10.32 -3.29 1.31
N ALA A 34 -9.94 -2.31 0.50
CA ALA A 34 -9.68 -0.94 0.96
C ALA A 34 -10.94 -0.29 1.57
N SER A 35 -12.13 -0.56 1.02
CA SER A 35 -13.40 -0.02 1.53
C SER A 35 -13.76 -0.52 2.92
N LYS A 36 -13.21 -1.66 3.34
CA LYS A 36 -13.39 -2.24 4.68
C LYS A 36 -12.41 -1.64 5.71
N SER A 37 -11.43 -0.87 5.24
CA SER A 37 -10.42 -0.21 6.06
C SER A 37 -10.53 1.31 5.89
N THR A 38 -11.50 1.89 6.59
CA THR A 38 -11.82 3.32 6.48
C THR A 38 -11.85 3.99 7.85
N LEU A 39 -11.58 5.29 7.84
CA LEU A 39 -11.73 6.18 8.99
C LEU A 39 -12.93 7.08 8.75
N ARG A 40 -13.84 7.14 9.72
CA ARG A 40 -15.02 8.01 9.65
C ARG A 40 -14.69 9.42 10.10
N PHE A 41 -15.00 10.38 9.26
CA PHE A 41 -14.90 11.80 9.55
C PHE A 41 -16.27 12.46 9.60
N VAL A 42 -16.41 13.43 10.51
CA VAL A 42 -17.61 14.24 10.66
C VAL A 42 -17.22 15.71 10.48
N LEU A 43 -17.83 16.38 9.50
CA LEU A 43 -17.62 17.81 9.29
C LEU A 43 -18.43 18.65 10.31
N PRO A 44 -18.08 19.93 10.51
CA PRO A 44 -18.80 20.80 11.44
C PRO A 44 -20.32 20.97 11.14
N ASP A 45 -20.73 20.75 9.90
CA ASP A 45 -22.15 20.78 9.47
C ASP A 45 -22.89 19.47 9.71
N GLY A 46 -22.20 18.44 10.29
CA GLY A 46 -22.74 17.11 10.55
C GLY A 46 -22.63 16.13 9.37
N THR A 47 -22.09 16.54 8.23
CA THR A 47 -21.85 15.66 7.09
C THR A 47 -20.81 14.60 7.47
N GLN A 48 -21.11 13.32 7.20
CA GLN A 48 -20.23 12.20 7.47
C GLN A 48 -19.71 11.61 6.17
N PHE A 49 -18.45 11.19 6.18
CA PHE A 49 -17.81 10.44 5.08
C PHE A 49 -16.72 9.53 5.61
N ASP A 50 -16.49 8.45 4.89
CA ASP A 50 -15.44 7.50 5.20
C ASP A 50 -14.26 7.75 4.25
N VAL A 51 -13.05 7.79 4.82
CA VAL A 51 -11.79 7.94 4.08
C VAL A 51 -11.01 6.64 4.23
N VAL A 52 -10.48 6.13 3.13
CA VAL A 52 -9.63 4.95 3.16
C VAL A 52 -8.45 5.16 4.13
N SER A 53 -8.13 4.13 4.93
CA SER A 53 -6.97 4.18 5.82
C SER A 53 -5.66 4.25 5.03
N LEU A 54 -4.55 4.58 5.71
CA LEU A 54 -3.23 4.59 5.05
C LEU A 54 -2.86 3.20 4.54
N GLU A 55 -3.25 2.14 5.25
CA GLU A 55 -3.02 0.75 4.85
C GLU A 55 -3.73 0.42 3.55
N GLY A 56 -5.02 0.73 3.46
CA GLY A 56 -5.79 0.56 2.24
C GLY A 56 -5.28 1.43 1.09
N LEU A 57 -4.92 2.69 1.39
CA LEU A 57 -4.37 3.61 0.39
C LEU A 57 -3.07 3.09 -0.23
N GLY A 58 -2.09 2.71 0.58
CA GLY A 58 -0.81 2.22 0.05
C GLY A 58 -0.92 0.87 -0.65
N MET A 59 -1.83 0.00 -0.21
CA MET A 59 -2.18 -1.21 -0.95
C MET A 59 -2.66 -0.87 -2.37
N LEU A 60 -3.61 0.07 -2.50
CA LEU A 60 -4.12 0.52 -3.80
C LEU A 60 -3.03 1.21 -4.65
N LYS A 61 -2.12 1.97 -4.01
CA LYS A 61 -0.98 2.61 -4.69
C LYS A 61 -0.03 1.58 -5.30
N LEU A 62 0.27 0.51 -4.56
CA LEU A 62 1.13 -0.58 -5.03
C LEU A 62 0.49 -1.33 -6.20
N ILE A 63 -0.80 -1.64 -6.13
CA ILE A 63 -1.57 -2.27 -7.22
C ILE A 63 -1.53 -1.38 -8.47
N ALA A 64 -1.89 -0.10 -8.33
CA ALA A 64 -1.96 0.84 -9.43
C ALA A 64 -0.60 1.05 -10.11
N TRP A 65 0.48 1.12 -9.32
CA TRP A 65 1.83 1.20 -9.86
C TRP A 65 2.19 -0.06 -10.64
N ASN A 66 1.93 -1.24 -10.09
CA ASN A 66 2.26 -2.51 -10.73
C ASN A 66 1.53 -2.71 -12.07
N GLU A 67 0.27 -2.29 -12.17
CA GLU A 67 -0.49 -2.38 -13.43
C GLU A 67 0.10 -1.52 -14.55
N ARG A 68 0.63 -0.34 -14.24
CA ARG A 68 1.16 0.61 -15.23
C ARG A 68 2.36 1.40 -14.67
N PRO A 69 3.54 0.78 -14.46
CA PRO A 69 4.67 1.42 -13.76
C PRO A 69 5.11 2.75 -14.39
N HIS A 70 5.16 2.81 -15.73
CA HIS A 70 5.59 4.02 -16.45
C HIS A 70 4.59 5.19 -16.34
N ALA A 71 3.30 4.91 -16.19
CA ALA A 71 2.25 5.92 -16.08
C ALA A 71 1.94 6.30 -14.62
N ARG A 72 2.38 5.48 -13.66
CA ARG A 72 2.00 5.56 -12.24
C ARG A 72 3.18 5.80 -11.30
N ALA A 73 4.25 6.47 -11.78
CA ALA A 73 5.40 6.81 -10.96
C ALA A 73 5.01 7.61 -9.69
N ARG A 74 3.96 8.43 -9.76
CA ARG A 74 3.44 9.17 -8.61
C ARG A 74 2.92 8.26 -7.50
N ASP A 75 2.31 7.13 -7.85
CA ASP A 75 1.81 6.16 -6.87
C ASP A 75 2.98 5.49 -6.10
N ALA A 76 4.14 5.28 -6.75
CA ALA A 76 5.35 4.84 -6.07
C ALA A 76 5.90 5.90 -5.09
N VAL A 77 5.88 7.18 -5.48
CA VAL A 77 6.29 8.29 -4.59
C VAL A 77 5.36 8.38 -3.37
N ASP A 78 4.05 8.31 -3.60
CA ASP A 78 3.06 8.35 -2.52
C ASP A 78 3.24 7.17 -1.54
N LEU A 79 3.50 5.95 -2.06
CA LEU A 79 3.83 4.79 -1.24
C LEU A 79 5.08 5.03 -0.40
N CYS A 80 6.13 5.60 -1.00
CA CYS A 80 7.35 5.91 -0.27
C CYS A 80 7.12 6.90 0.87
N ILE A 81 6.33 7.96 0.63
CA ILE A 81 5.97 8.94 1.67
C ILE A 81 5.26 8.24 2.84
N ILE A 82 4.37 7.30 2.57
CA ILE A 82 3.71 6.51 3.61
C ILE A 82 4.76 5.72 4.39
N LEU A 83 5.61 4.94 3.72
CA LEU A 83 6.60 4.07 4.36
C LEU A 83 7.58 4.84 5.25
N VAL A 84 8.11 5.97 4.78
CA VAL A 84 9.05 6.81 5.53
C VAL A 84 8.44 7.40 6.80
N ASN A 85 7.13 7.72 6.76
CA ASN A 85 6.47 8.42 7.86
C ASN A 85 5.61 7.51 8.75
N TYR A 86 5.44 6.23 8.42
CA TYR A 86 4.50 5.37 9.15
C TYR A 86 4.89 5.15 10.62
N HIS A 87 6.16 5.26 10.96
CA HIS A 87 6.61 5.21 12.37
C HIS A 87 5.93 6.28 13.24
N THR A 88 5.58 7.45 12.69
CA THR A 88 4.83 8.48 13.43
C THR A 88 3.35 8.10 13.62
N VAL A 89 2.77 7.36 12.67
CA VAL A 89 1.41 6.83 12.78
C VAL A 89 1.36 5.70 13.81
N ALA A 90 2.35 4.79 13.78
CA ALA A 90 2.50 3.72 14.75
C ALA A 90 2.62 4.26 16.19
N GLY A 91 3.35 5.37 16.39
CA GLY A 91 3.44 6.04 17.67
C GLY A 91 3.85 5.10 18.80
N GLU A 92 3.05 5.06 19.88
CA GLU A 92 3.32 4.25 21.06
C GLU A 92 3.16 2.73 20.79
N THR A 93 2.40 2.32 19.77
CA THR A 93 2.25 0.89 19.45
C THR A 93 3.55 0.24 19.03
N LEU A 94 4.50 1.01 18.50
CA LEU A 94 5.86 0.54 18.23
C LEU A 94 6.51 -0.08 19.47
N TYR A 95 6.28 0.50 20.65
CA TYR A 95 6.90 0.07 21.93
C TYR A 95 6.06 -0.92 22.72
N THR A 96 4.78 -1.12 22.35
CA THR A 96 3.84 -1.95 23.13
C THR A 96 3.37 -3.19 22.37
N GLU A 97 3.18 -3.08 21.04
CA GLU A 97 2.64 -4.15 20.21
C GLU A 97 3.66 -4.69 19.19
N HIS A 98 4.76 -3.92 18.98
CA HIS A 98 5.81 -4.22 18.01
C HIS A 98 7.21 -4.09 18.63
N ASP A 99 7.34 -4.33 19.93
CA ASP A 99 8.58 -4.27 20.68
C ASP A 99 9.64 -5.28 20.18
N ASP A 100 9.20 -6.32 19.48
CA ASP A 100 10.06 -7.27 18.78
C ASP A 100 10.90 -6.63 17.64
N LEU A 101 10.61 -5.39 17.27
CA LEU A 101 11.38 -4.63 16.28
C LEU A 101 12.45 -3.72 16.90
N LEU A 102 12.55 -3.69 18.23
CA LEU A 102 13.49 -2.85 18.98
C LEU A 102 14.79 -3.66 19.23
N ASP A 103 15.60 -3.84 18.21
CA ASP A 103 16.89 -4.52 18.27
C ASP A 103 18.06 -3.52 18.28
N ASP A 104 19.31 -4.04 18.34
CA ASP A 104 20.53 -3.21 18.38
C ASP A 104 20.73 -2.36 17.10
N ASP A 105 20.16 -2.78 15.97
CA ASP A 105 20.22 -2.10 14.68
C ASP A 105 18.94 -1.29 14.39
N PHE A 106 18.19 -0.93 15.42
CA PHE A 106 16.89 -0.28 15.31
C PHE A 106 16.92 1.00 14.48
N ASP A 107 15.99 1.07 13.53
CA ASP A 107 15.73 2.23 12.69
C ASP A 107 14.23 2.51 12.62
N TYR A 108 13.82 3.71 13.01
CA TYR A 108 12.41 4.12 13.08
C TYR A 108 11.66 3.95 11.76
N GLN A 109 12.28 4.30 10.63
CA GLN A 109 11.60 4.22 9.33
C GLN A 109 11.47 2.77 8.87
N ILE A 110 12.50 1.94 9.08
CA ILE A 110 12.46 0.52 8.75
C ILE A 110 11.45 -0.21 9.62
N ALA A 111 11.46 0.05 10.93
CA ALA A 111 10.45 -0.49 11.84
C ALA A 111 9.04 -0.03 11.45
N GLY A 112 8.85 1.26 11.16
CA GLY A 112 7.58 1.80 10.68
C GLY A 112 7.08 1.14 9.40
N ALA A 113 7.94 0.93 8.41
CA ALA A 113 7.60 0.23 7.16
C ALA A 113 7.22 -1.24 7.40
N ARG A 114 7.89 -1.93 8.36
CA ARG A 114 7.53 -3.30 8.74
C ARG A 114 6.20 -3.35 9.48
N ILE A 115 5.94 -2.42 10.40
CA ILE A 115 4.64 -2.28 11.06
C ILE A 115 3.55 -2.04 10.02
N TYR A 116 3.79 -1.15 9.06
CA TYR A 116 2.84 -0.91 7.96
C TYR A 116 2.49 -2.19 7.20
N GLY A 117 3.47 -3.04 6.90
CA GLY A 117 3.24 -4.36 6.32
C GLY A 117 2.36 -5.26 7.19
N ARG A 118 2.63 -5.29 8.51
CA ARG A 118 1.79 -6.02 9.49
C ARG A 118 0.35 -5.53 9.52
N MET A 119 0.13 -4.24 9.30
CA MET A 119 -1.21 -3.64 9.27
C MET A 119 -1.94 -3.85 7.94
N ILE A 120 -1.22 -4.04 6.83
CA ILE A 120 -1.81 -4.42 5.54
C ILE A 120 -2.26 -5.89 5.53
N ALA A 121 -1.51 -6.78 6.15
CA ALA A 121 -1.77 -8.23 6.10
C ALA A 121 -3.23 -8.63 6.42
N PRO A 122 -3.90 -8.06 7.44
CA PRO A 122 -5.31 -8.36 7.72
C PRO A 122 -6.26 -7.98 6.58
N LEU A 123 -5.93 -6.96 5.77
CA LEU A 123 -6.75 -6.55 4.61
C LEU A 123 -6.64 -7.58 3.48
N LEU A 124 -5.50 -8.25 3.38
CA LEU A 124 -5.22 -9.27 2.38
C LEU A 124 -5.75 -10.66 2.76
N ALA A 125 -5.93 -10.92 4.06
CA ALA A 125 -6.30 -12.24 4.57
C ALA A 125 -7.58 -12.83 3.95
N PRO A 126 -8.64 -12.04 3.63
CA PRO A 126 -9.86 -12.58 3.03
C PRO A 126 -9.75 -12.91 1.53
N ASN A 127 -8.67 -12.47 0.85
CA ASN A 127 -8.51 -12.58 -0.60
C ASN A 127 -7.14 -13.16 -0.96
N ASP A 128 -7.08 -14.49 -1.05
CA ASP A 128 -5.83 -15.21 -1.35
C ASP A 128 -5.20 -14.80 -2.69
N GLN A 129 -6.02 -14.47 -3.69
CA GLN A 129 -5.54 -14.05 -5.00
C GLN A 129 -4.86 -12.68 -4.93
N LEU A 130 -5.50 -11.70 -4.28
CA LEU A 130 -4.93 -10.37 -4.08
C LEU A 130 -3.66 -10.44 -3.23
N ARG A 131 -3.70 -11.23 -2.14
CA ARG A 131 -2.54 -11.47 -1.27
C ARG A 131 -1.37 -12.03 -2.07
N GLY A 132 -1.59 -13.11 -2.81
CA GLY A 132 -0.55 -13.75 -3.63
C GLY A 132 0.04 -12.79 -4.67
N ALA A 133 -0.81 -12.00 -5.34
CA ALA A 133 -0.37 -11.00 -6.30
C ALA A 133 0.51 -9.91 -5.67
N LEU A 134 0.09 -9.33 -4.55
CA LEU A 134 0.85 -8.28 -3.86
C LEU A 134 2.18 -8.78 -3.29
N VAL A 135 2.18 -9.96 -2.66
CA VAL A 135 3.42 -10.57 -2.16
C VAL A 135 4.37 -10.87 -3.31
N SER A 136 3.88 -11.41 -4.43
CA SER A 136 4.70 -11.69 -5.62
C SER A 136 5.34 -10.41 -6.19
N VAL A 137 4.56 -9.32 -6.28
CA VAL A 137 5.09 -8.02 -6.72
C VAL A 137 6.21 -7.55 -5.79
N LEU A 138 6.01 -7.59 -4.48
CA LEU A 138 7.04 -7.15 -3.53
C LEU A 138 8.25 -8.07 -3.54
N GLN A 139 8.08 -9.39 -3.68
CA GLN A 139 9.19 -10.33 -3.82
C GLN A 139 10.03 -10.06 -5.07
N GLU A 140 9.38 -9.75 -6.19
CA GLU A 140 10.08 -9.34 -7.42
C GLU A 140 10.87 -8.05 -7.20
N GLN A 141 10.29 -7.06 -6.52
CA GLN A 141 10.91 -5.75 -6.27
C GLN A 141 12.02 -5.80 -5.19
N THR A 142 12.07 -6.85 -4.37
CA THR A 142 13.05 -7.03 -3.28
C THR A 142 14.01 -8.19 -3.52
N GLY A 143 13.88 -8.92 -4.63
CA GLY A 143 14.70 -10.09 -4.94
C GLY A 143 16.13 -9.76 -5.36
N ASP A 144 16.36 -8.58 -5.95
CA ASP A 144 17.68 -8.11 -6.36
C ASP A 144 17.91 -6.67 -5.89
N ALA A 145 18.82 -6.49 -4.95
CA ALA A 145 19.17 -5.18 -4.39
C ALA A 145 19.71 -4.19 -5.45
N GLY A 146 20.27 -4.69 -6.55
CA GLY A 146 20.77 -3.86 -7.64
C GLY A 146 19.67 -3.44 -8.63
N HIS A 147 18.48 -4.05 -8.60
CA HIS A 147 17.45 -3.83 -9.60
C HIS A 147 16.04 -3.90 -9.01
N SER A 148 15.52 -2.76 -8.57
CA SER A 148 14.13 -2.58 -8.15
C SER A 148 13.51 -1.38 -8.88
N PRO A 149 12.72 -1.61 -9.94
CA PRO A 149 11.99 -0.54 -10.63
C PRO A 149 11.10 0.28 -9.69
N LEU A 150 10.48 -0.34 -8.69
CA LEU A 150 9.66 0.37 -7.71
C LEU A 150 10.52 1.30 -6.83
N ALA A 151 11.67 0.82 -6.31
CA ALA A 151 12.58 1.67 -5.54
C ALA A 151 13.14 2.83 -6.36
N LEU A 152 13.38 2.64 -7.66
CA LEU A 152 13.74 3.72 -8.58
C LEU A 152 12.60 4.73 -8.77
N ALA A 153 11.38 4.24 -8.99
CA ALA A 153 10.20 5.08 -9.21
C ALA A 153 9.79 5.91 -7.97
N MET A 154 10.14 5.46 -6.78
CA MET A 154 9.92 6.20 -5.51
C MET A 154 10.63 7.56 -5.49
N GLY A 155 11.71 7.77 -6.28
CA GLY A 155 12.41 9.03 -6.39
C GLY A 155 13.24 9.41 -5.14
N SER A 156 14.19 10.31 -5.31
CA SER A 156 15.13 10.68 -4.23
C SER A 156 14.62 11.83 -3.35
N GLU A 157 13.66 12.63 -3.81
CA GLU A 157 13.26 13.88 -3.15
C GLU A 157 12.63 13.66 -1.76
N CYS A 158 11.86 12.58 -1.59
CA CYS A 158 11.13 12.30 -0.35
C CYS A 158 11.73 11.17 0.49
N CYS A 159 12.48 10.27 -0.12
CA CYS A 159 12.79 8.95 0.46
C CYS A 159 14.30 8.64 0.51
N GLY A 160 15.17 9.61 0.29
CA GLY A 160 16.61 9.43 0.37
C GLY A 160 17.21 8.60 -0.79
N GLU A 161 18.34 7.97 -0.51
CA GLU A 161 19.09 7.18 -1.48
C GLU A 161 18.34 5.91 -1.90
N TYR A 162 18.73 5.33 -3.05
CA TYR A 162 18.14 4.10 -3.58
C TYR A 162 18.14 2.96 -2.55
N GLU A 163 19.26 2.74 -1.89
CA GLU A 163 19.41 1.69 -0.89
C GLU A 163 18.38 1.80 0.23
N ARG A 164 18.13 3.03 0.70
CA ARG A 164 17.13 3.29 1.73
C ARG A 164 15.73 2.90 1.28
N ARG A 165 15.35 3.26 0.07
CA ARG A 165 14.05 2.92 -0.52
C ARG A 165 13.88 1.43 -0.70
N PHE A 166 14.93 0.74 -1.13
CA PHE A 166 14.96 -0.71 -1.22
C PHE A 166 14.76 -1.37 0.14
N GLN A 167 15.45 -0.91 1.18
CA GLN A 167 15.29 -1.40 2.55
C GLN A 167 13.86 -1.21 3.08
N LEU A 168 13.21 -0.10 2.78
CA LEU A 168 11.80 0.14 3.14
C LEU A 168 10.86 -0.88 2.48
N LEU A 169 11.09 -1.23 1.20
CA LEU A 169 10.31 -2.26 0.51
C LEU A 169 10.54 -3.65 1.12
N CYS A 170 11.78 -3.98 1.45
CA CYS A 170 12.08 -5.23 2.16
C CYS A 170 11.37 -5.31 3.52
N ALA A 171 11.35 -4.20 4.26
CA ALA A 171 10.67 -4.12 5.55
C ALA A 171 9.14 -4.26 5.39
N LEU A 172 8.56 -3.62 4.38
CA LEU A 172 7.13 -3.77 4.02
C LEU A 172 6.78 -5.24 3.77
N LEU A 173 7.55 -5.92 2.90
CA LEU A 173 7.32 -7.33 2.59
C LEU A 173 7.40 -8.20 3.85
N ARG A 174 8.48 -8.06 4.64
CA ARG A 174 8.64 -8.79 5.90
C ARG A 174 7.46 -8.56 6.86
N GLY A 175 6.98 -7.32 6.96
CA GLY A 175 5.83 -7.00 7.79
C GLY A 175 4.54 -7.72 7.35
N ILE A 176 4.31 -7.86 6.06
CA ILE A 176 3.20 -8.65 5.53
C ILE A 176 3.39 -10.13 5.89
N GLU A 177 4.60 -10.68 5.67
CA GLU A 177 4.93 -12.08 5.97
C GLU A 177 4.87 -12.42 7.47
N ASP A 178 5.14 -11.46 8.35
CA ASP A 178 5.01 -11.63 9.82
C ASP A 178 3.59 -12.02 10.27
N ARG A 179 2.56 -11.78 9.45
CA ARG A 179 1.15 -11.92 9.79
C ARG A 179 0.36 -12.84 8.85
N LEU A 180 1.04 -13.45 7.89
CA LEU A 180 0.48 -14.49 7.02
C LEU A 180 0.76 -15.88 7.58
#